data_45c23c15ddfa0aa0437c5167bf3b6c3f
#
_entry.id   45c23c15ddfa0aa0437c5167bf3b6c3f
#
_cell.length_a   1.000
_cell.length_b   1.000
_cell.length_c   1.000
_cell.angle_alpha   90.00
_cell.angle_beta   90.00
_cell.angle_gamma   90.00
#
_symmetry.space_group_name_H-M   'P 1'
#
loop_
_entity.id
_entity.type
_entity.pdbx_description
1 polymer ?
#
loop_
_entity_poly.entity_id
_entity_poly.type
_entity_poly.pdbx_seq_one_letter_code
_entity_poly.pdbx_strand_id
1 'polypeptide(L)'
;MHIDRFEGRSSLYTWLCRIGKNAWLKECRRRDRYADTPYEELTLPDPSPPPEEAMLRREQEKRLRQAVLQLEDPHRDVFILHAFGGLKLKEIAALHQKSESWARVTYFRARKRIQEVLTDEMEL
;
A
#
# COMPACT_ATOMS: atom_id res chain seq x y z
N MET A 1 -28.33 -2.24 9.78
CA MET A 1 -27.28 -2.37 8.82
C MET A 1 -26.80 -1.04 8.33
N HIS A 2 -25.51 -0.86 8.34
CA HIS A 2 -24.98 0.45 8.05
C HIS A 2 -24.89 0.80 6.58
N ILE A 3 -25.11 -0.15 5.74
CA ILE A 3 -25.07 0.09 4.29
C ILE A 3 -26.12 1.11 3.89
N ASP A 4 -27.25 1.10 4.57
CA ASP A 4 -28.33 2.04 4.26
C ASP A 4 -27.96 3.47 4.59
N ARG A 5 -27.04 3.65 5.50
CA ARG A 5 -26.61 4.99 5.89
C ARG A 5 -25.55 5.54 4.98
N PHE A 6 -24.99 4.70 4.19
CA PHE A 6 -23.99 5.16 3.25
C PHE A 6 -24.71 5.82 2.12
N GLU A 7 -24.68 7.10 2.13
CA GLU A 7 -25.30 7.86 1.08
C GLU A 7 -24.53 7.76 -0.16
N GLY A 8 -23.93 6.72 -0.39
CA GLY A 8 -23.24 6.59 -1.58
C GLY A 8 -22.33 5.42 -1.57
N ARG A 9 -21.80 5.18 -2.73
CA ARG A 9 -20.90 4.08 -2.96
C ARG A 9 -19.56 4.28 -2.28
N SER A 10 -19.26 5.53 -1.90
CA SER A 10 -17.95 5.82 -1.30
C SER A 10 -17.75 5.08 0.01
N SER A 11 -18.82 4.94 0.82
CA SER A 11 -18.68 4.25 2.10
C SER A 11 -18.46 2.76 1.92
N LEU A 12 -19.15 2.14 0.96
CA LEU A 12 -18.91 0.74 0.66
C LEU A 12 -17.55 0.53 0.05
N TYR A 13 -17.18 1.41 -0.86
CA TYR A 13 -15.86 1.35 -1.48
C TYR A 13 -14.76 1.52 -0.43
N THR A 14 -14.97 2.44 0.50
CA THR A 14 -14.02 2.68 1.58
C THR A 14 -13.83 1.43 2.42
N TRP A 15 -14.93 0.77 2.75
CA TRP A 15 -14.88 -0.47 3.53
C TRP A 15 -14.14 -1.56 2.78
N LEU A 16 -14.42 -1.70 1.48
CA LEU A 16 -13.73 -2.68 0.65
C LEU A 16 -12.24 -2.37 0.54
N CYS A 17 -11.88 -1.11 0.42
CA CYS A 17 -10.47 -0.71 0.37
C CYS A 17 -9.76 -1.07 1.66
N ARG A 18 -10.41 -0.92 2.79
CA ARG A 18 -9.84 -1.27 4.07
C ARG A 18 -9.58 -2.75 4.18
N ILE A 19 -10.55 -3.55 3.75
CA ILE A 19 -10.39 -5.00 3.74
C ILE A 19 -9.27 -5.41 2.80
N GLY A 20 -9.26 -4.83 1.61
CA GLY A 20 -8.23 -5.11 0.63
C GLY A 20 -6.84 -4.72 1.12
N LYS A 21 -6.74 -3.57 1.77
CA LYS A 21 -5.47 -3.12 2.33
C LYS A 21 -4.97 -4.11 3.39
N ASN A 22 -5.84 -4.52 4.29
CA ASN A 22 -5.45 -5.46 5.33
C ASN A 22 -5.02 -6.79 4.76
N ALA A 23 -5.74 -7.28 3.75
CA ALA A 23 -5.37 -8.52 3.08
C ALA A 23 -4.04 -8.39 2.36
N TRP A 24 -3.81 -7.25 1.72
CA TRP A 24 -2.56 -7.00 1.03
C TRP A 24 -1.38 -6.94 2.00
N LEU A 25 -1.56 -6.27 3.14
CA LEU A 25 -0.51 -6.20 4.16
C LEU A 25 -0.18 -7.58 4.70
N LYS A 26 -1.21 -8.38 4.94
CA LYS A 26 -1.01 -9.73 5.43
C LYS A 26 -0.22 -10.57 4.43
N GLU A 27 -0.56 -10.43 3.16
CA GLU A 27 0.13 -11.16 2.10
C GLU A 27 1.57 -10.71 1.94
N CYS A 28 1.83 -9.41 2.06
CA CYS A 28 3.19 -8.89 1.98
C CYS A 28 4.06 -9.42 3.11
N ARG A 29 3.49 -9.46 4.32
CA ARG A 29 4.22 -9.98 5.46
C ARG A 29 4.50 -11.47 5.29
N ARG A 30 3.54 -12.19 4.73
CA ARG A 30 3.74 -13.61 4.47
C ARG A 30 4.86 -13.83 3.47
N ARG A 31 4.87 -13.06 2.39
CA ARG A 31 5.92 -13.16 1.38
C ARG A 31 7.30 -12.84 1.95
N ASP A 32 7.36 -11.85 2.81
CA ASP A 32 8.63 -11.48 3.43
C ASP A 32 9.17 -12.59 4.31
N ARG A 33 8.28 -13.30 5.02
CA ARG A 33 8.71 -14.42 5.85
C ARG A 33 9.24 -15.59 5.03
N TYR A 34 8.78 -15.70 3.80
CA TYR A 34 9.21 -16.78 2.91
C TYR A 34 10.12 -16.26 1.81
N ALA A 35 10.83 -15.18 2.07
CA ALA A 35 11.68 -14.56 1.07
C ALA A 35 12.81 -15.48 0.60
N ASP A 36 13.24 -16.39 1.45
CA ASP A 36 14.30 -17.33 1.11
C ASP A 36 13.80 -18.56 0.38
N THR A 37 12.49 -18.71 0.25
CA THR A 37 11.94 -19.88 -0.44
C THR A 37 12.11 -19.69 -1.95
N PRO A 38 12.54 -20.72 -2.66
CA PRO A 38 12.65 -20.60 -4.11
C PRO A 38 11.32 -20.21 -4.71
N TYR A 39 11.36 -19.11 -5.41
CA TYR A 39 10.15 -18.53 -5.95
C TYR A 39 9.58 -19.33 -7.10
N GLU A 40 10.41 -20.12 -7.73
CA GLU A 40 10.02 -20.92 -8.87
C GLU A 40 8.91 -21.89 -8.54
N GLU A 41 8.83 -22.29 -7.28
CA GLU A 41 7.80 -23.22 -6.86
C GLU A 41 6.43 -22.60 -6.79
N LEU A 42 6.38 -21.26 -6.68
CA LEU A 42 5.14 -20.55 -6.48
C LEU A 42 4.63 -19.89 -7.74
N THR A 43 5.46 -19.81 -8.77
CA THR A 43 5.07 -19.13 -9.98
C THR A 43 4.68 -20.11 -11.05
N LEU A 44 3.66 -19.74 -11.81
CA LEU A 44 3.31 -20.49 -13.01
C LEU A 44 4.45 -20.31 -14.00
N PRO A 45 4.79 -21.36 -14.71
CA PRO A 45 5.86 -21.24 -15.71
C PRO A 45 5.45 -20.21 -16.75
N ASP A 46 6.30 -19.23 -16.90
CA ASP A 46 6.12 -18.23 -17.92
C ASP A 46 6.99 -18.67 -19.10
N PRO A 47 6.39 -18.94 -20.24
CA PRO A 47 7.16 -19.45 -21.37
C PRO A 47 8.20 -18.47 -21.90
N SER A 48 8.07 -17.20 -21.58
CA SER A 48 9.05 -16.23 -22.03
C SER A 48 9.72 -15.58 -20.84
N PRO A 49 11.05 -15.43 -20.88
CA PRO A 49 11.73 -14.72 -19.79
C PRO A 49 11.26 -13.28 -19.75
N PRO A 50 11.08 -12.73 -18.55
CA PRO A 50 10.64 -11.35 -18.45
C PRO A 50 11.70 -10.41 -19.04
N PRO A 51 11.29 -9.37 -19.74
CA PRO A 51 12.22 -8.37 -20.22
C PRO A 51 12.95 -7.73 -19.05
N GLU A 52 14.12 -7.22 -19.35
CA GLU A 52 14.90 -6.54 -18.34
C GLU A 52 14.11 -5.42 -17.66
N GLU A 53 13.30 -4.72 -18.45
CA GLU A 53 12.45 -3.67 -17.91
C GLU A 53 11.45 -4.20 -16.88
N ALA A 54 10.91 -5.38 -17.13
CA ALA A 54 9.96 -5.98 -16.19
C ALA A 54 10.64 -6.35 -14.88
N MET A 55 11.88 -6.80 -14.95
CA MET A 55 12.64 -7.13 -13.75
C MET A 55 12.94 -5.90 -12.95
N LEU A 56 13.32 -4.80 -13.60
CA LEU A 56 13.57 -3.54 -12.93
C LEU A 56 12.30 -3.02 -12.27
N ARG A 57 11.17 -3.16 -12.96
CA ARG A 57 9.90 -2.73 -12.41
C ARG A 57 9.55 -3.52 -11.15
N ARG A 58 9.75 -4.83 -11.18
CA ARG A 58 9.50 -5.68 -10.02
C ARG A 58 10.38 -5.29 -8.84
N GLU A 59 11.62 -4.96 -9.14
CA GLU A 59 12.55 -4.53 -8.12
C GLU A 59 12.09 -3.22 -7.47
N GLN A 60 11.66 -2.28 -8.29
CA GLN A 60 11.15 -1.01 -7.81
C GLN A 60 9.88 -1.18 -6.99
N GLU A 61 8.99 -2.05 -7.45
CA GLU A 61 7.76 -2.34 -6.72
C GLU A 61 8.06 -2.98 -5.38
N LYS A 62 9.04 -3.85 -5.34
CA LYS A 62 9.44 -4.50 -4.10
C LYS A 62 9.98 -3.47 -3.11
N ARG A 63 10.82 -2.55 -3.59
CA ARG A 63 11.37 -1.50 -2.74
C ARG A 63 10.27 -0.59 -2.20
N LEU A 64 9.32 -0.23 -3.06
CA LEU A 64 8.20 0.59 -2.64
C LEU A 64 7.38 -0.13 -1.57
N ARG A 65 7.08 -1.41 -1.82
CA ARG A 65 6.31 -2.19 -0.87
C ARG A 65 7.01 -2.27 0.48
N GLN A 66 8.31 -2.50 0.47
CA GLN A 66 9.08 -2.57 1.71
C GLN A 66 9.09 -1.23 2.43
N ALA A 67 9.21 -0.14 1.69
CA ALA A 67 9.18 1.19 2.30
C ALA A 67 7.83 1.45 2.95
N VAL A 68 6.74 1.07 2.27
CA VAL A 68 5.40 1.22 2.82
C VAL A 68 5.23 0.39 4.10
N LEU A 69 5.75 -0.83 4.08
CA LEU A 69 5.64 -1.70 5.26
C LEU A 69 6.43 -1.17 6.45
N GLN A 70 7.44 -0.36 6.21
CA GLN A 70 8.21 0.25 7.29
C GLN A 70 7.49 1.41 7.95
N LEU A 71 6.48 1.94 7.30
CA LEU A 71 5.71 3.01 7.90
C LEU A 71 4.89 2.46 9.07
N GLU A 72 4.68 3.32 10.06
CA GLU A 72 3.81 2.98 11.17
C GLU A 72 2.44 3.58 10.93
N ASP A 73 1.41 2.96 11.52
CA ASP A 73 0.09 3.56 11.50
C ASP A 73 0.09 4.81 12.37
N PRO A 74 -0.65 5.84 12.02
CA PRO A 74 -1.62 5.88 10.92
C PRO A 74 -1.04 6.26 9.56
N HIS A 75 0.23 6.53 9.48
CA HIS A 75 0.86 6.98 8.22
C HIS A 75 0.71 5.92 7.13
N ARG A 76 0.95 4.67 7.48
CA ARG A 76 0.84 3.58 6.53
C ARG A 76 -0.58 3.43 6.00
N ASP A 77 -1.56 3.47 6.91
CA ASP A 77 -2.95 3.32 6.53
C ASP A 77 -3.40 4.44 5.60
N VAL A 78 -3.09 5.67 5.96
CA VAL A 78 -3.47 6.83 5.15
C VAL A 78 -2.80 6.75 3.78
N PHE A 79 -1.53 6.40 3.74
CA PHE A 79 -0.82 6.32 2.48
C PHE A 79 -1.41 5.26 1.56
N ILE A 80 -1.64 4.07 2.07
CA ILE A 80 -2.17 2.97 1.25
C ILE A 80 -3.57 3.29 0.74
N LEU A 81 -4.43 3.79 1.61
CA LEU A 81 -5.79 4.09 1.22
C LEU A 81 -5.88 5.19 0.18
N HIS A 82 -5.01 6.18 0.28
CA HIS A 82 -5.04 7.28 -0.67
C HIS A 82 -4.29 6.94 -1.96
N ALA A 83 -3.06 6.48 -1.86
CA ALA A 83 -2.21 6.24 -3.02
C ALA A 83 -2.65 5.03 -3.83
N PHE A 84 -2.99 3.94 -3.17
CA PHE A 84 -3.36 2.72 -3.86
C PHE A 84 -4.87 2.52 -3.95
N GLY A 85 -5.58 2.94 -2.92
CA GLY A 85 -7.02 2.77 -2.90
C GLY A 85 -7.80 3.87 -3.60
N GLY A 86 -7.18 5.01 -3.81
CA GLY A 86 -7.85 6.13 -4.47
C GLY A 86 -8.86 6.84 -3.61
N LEU A 87 -8.86 6.60 -2.31
CA LEU A 87 -9.78 7.28 -1.43
C LEU A 87 -9.39 8.74 -1.24
N LYS A 88 -10.39 9.59 -1.09
CA LYS A 88 -10.13 10.99 -0.81
C LYS A 88 -9.65 11.14 0.62
N LEU A 89 -8.78 12.11 0.83
CA LEU A 89 -8.25 12.36 2.17
C LEU A 89 -9.37 12.66 3.17
N LYS A 90 -10.42 13.31 2.72
CA LYS A 90 -11.58 13.58 3.56
C LYS A 90 -12.22 12.28 4.05
N GLU A 91 -12.34 11.30 3.18
CA GLU A 91 -12.92 10.01 3.54
C GLU A 91 -12.03 9.26 4.53
N ILE A 92 -10.73 9.33 4.31
CA ILE A 92 -9.77 8.68 5.19
C ILE A 92 -9.80 9.33 6.58
N ALA A 93 -9.88 10.66 6.59
CA ALA A 93 -9.98 11.40 7.85
C ALA A 93 -11.20 10.94 8.63
N ALA A 94 -12.33 10.77 7.96
CA ALA A 94 -13.54 10.32 8.61
C ALA A 94 -13.38 8.93 9.23
N LEU A 95 -12.66 8.05 8.54
CA LEU A 95 -12.39 6.71 9.08
C LEU A 95 -11.60 6.76 10.38
N HIS A 96 -10.72 7.72 10.50
CA HIS A 96 -9.88 7.88 11.68
C HIS A 96 -10.45 8.85 12.68
N GLN A 97 -11.64 9.37 12.41
CA GLN A 97 -12.30 10.36 13.26
C GLN A 97 -11.39 11.58 13.47
N LYS A 98 -10.78 12.01 12.40
CA LYS A 98 -9.88 13.15 12.40
C LYS A 98 -10.30 14.16 11.35
N SER A 99 -9.62 15.29 11.34
CA SER A 99 -9.91 16.33 10.35
C SER A 99 -9.25 16.02 9.02
N GLU A 100 -9.74 16.65 7.97
CA GLU A 100 -9.13 16.51 6.66
C GLU A 100 -7.69 17.04 6.67
N SER A 101 -7.44 18.10 7.43
CA SER A 101 -6.08 18.63 7.56
C SER A 101 -5.13 17.59 8.17
N TRP A 102 -5.61 16.86 9.15
CA TRP A 102 -4.81 15.79 9.74
C TRP A 102 -4.46 14.74 8.70
N ALA A 103 -5.42 14.35 7.87
CA ALA A 103 -5.18 13.34 6.86
C ALA A 103 -4.17 13.84 5.82
N ARG A 104 -4.29 15.10 5.45
CA ARG A 104 -3.38 15.71 4.48
C ARG A 104 -1.96 15.74 4.99
N VAL A 105 -1.78 16.17 6.23
CA VAL A 105 -0.46 16.21 6.85
C VAL A 105 0.10 14.81 7.01
N THR A 106 -0.73 13.88 7.45
CA THR A 106 -0.29 12.50 7.66
C THR A 106 0.15 11.87 6.34
N TYR A 107 -0.62 12.08 5.28
CA TYR A 107 -0.26 11.56 3.97
C TYR A 107 1.05 12.17 3.47
N PHE A 108 1.19 13.49 3.62
CA PHE A 108 2.40 14.17 3.18
C PHE A 108 3.64 13.64 3.90
N ARG A 109 3.53 13.43 5.20
CA ARG A 109 4.64 12.89 5.97
C ARG A 109 4.97 11.46 5.57
N ALA A 110 3.95 10.66 5.31
CA ALA A 110 4.15 9.29 4.88
C ALA A 110 4.86 9.25 3.53
N ARG A 111 4.40 10.08 2.60
CA ARG A 111 5.00 10.15 1.27
C ARG A 111 6.46 10.60 1.35
N LYS A 112 6.72 11.58 2.18
CA LYS A 112 8.08 12.08 2.33
C LYS A 112 9.00 11.00 2.90
N ARG A 113 8.51 10.26 3.88
CA ARG A 113 9.29 9.19 4.48
C ARG A 113 9.62 8.11 3.47
N ILE A 114 8.66 7.76 2.64
CA ILE A 114 8.88 6.77 1.60
C ILE A 114 9.93 7.27 0.60
N GLN A 115 9.83 8.52 0.20
CA GLN A 115 10.80 9.10 -0.72
C GLN A 115 12.20 9.10 -0.13
N GLU A 116 12.34 9.38 1.14
CA GLU A 116 13.63 9.35 1.81
C GLU A 116 14.22 7.94 1.83
N VAL A 117 13.40 6.96 2.15
CA VAL A 117 13.86 5.57 2.18
C VAL A 117 14.31 5.12 0.80
N LEU A 118 13.53 5.41 -0.22
CA LEU A 118 13.88 5.02 -1.58
C LEU A 118 15.13 5.73 -2.08
N THR A 119 15.27 7.00 -1.72
CA THR A 119 16.45 7.77 -2.13
C THR A 119 17.72 7.22 -1.48
N ASP A 120 17.64 6.91 -0.19
CA ASP A 120 18.76 6.35 0.53
C ASP A 120 19.22 5.02 -0.09
N GLU A 121 18.24 4.18 -0.44
CA GLU A 121 18.59 2.91 -1.08
C GLU A 121 19.20 3.09 -2.45
N MET A 122 18.78 4.11 -3.18
CA MET A 122 19.29 4.35 -4.53
C MET A 122 20.67 4.98 -4.52
N GLU A 123 21.07 5.61 -3.45
CA GLU A 123 22.38 6.23 -3.35
C GLU A 123 23.48 5.24 -3.03
N LEU A 124 23.10 4.06 -2.68
CA LEU A 124 24.08 3.00 -2.43
C LEU A 124 24.52 2.38 -3.75
#